data_009e0a7a6ffe58bf21157806cb5a9134
#
_entry.id   009e0a7a6ffe58bf21157806cb5a9134
#
_cell.length_a   1.000
_cell.length_b   1.000
_cell.length_c   1.000
_cell.angle_alpha   90.00
_cell.angle_beta   90.00
_cell.angle_gamma   90.00
#
_symmetry.space_group_name_H-M   'P 1'
#
loop_
_entity.id
_entity.type
_entity.pdbx_description
1 polymer ?
#
loop_
_entity_poly.entity_id
_entity_poly.type
_entity_poly.pdbx_seq_one_letter_code
_entity_poly.pdbx_strand_id
1 'polypeptide(L)'
;MKSNILRWVQRGGYGRPVARFARLALVVSFICSLLAASASAAPNVYVVTLSQQFGTVDLATGQFTPIGSPTPDGMSNLVWWNGSLLSMATTGANAGYLVKIDPATGDETVLRPITHNGQPLGFNAFDLAKVHGDLYVTDFSNNLYSVDFATGAAGPVGHSGGTTGLRPDPNVPFTFNSDGTFNLCDEGLYGFEGKLYATFDSYAIDPTQTPPTRVHEYMSPYVWQIDPRTGAATFVANTDWQVSAIVGVDGKFYAFEAVFDGFDFNYNVPIAHAELVTLDLRTGKTKKVADVLPNPGPIFGAAPGR
;
A
#
# COMPACT_ATOMS: atom_id res chain seq x y z
N MET A 1 70.20 50.30 50.72
CA MET A 1 70.04 51.05 49.49
C MET A 1 68.70 50.69 48.82
N LYS A 2 67.89 51.66 48.53
CA LYS A 2 66.48 51.62 48.38
C LYS A 2 66.08 51.06 46.99
N SER A 3 65.31 49.97 46.85
CA SER A 3 63.94 49.80 46.49
C SER A 3 63.46 50.57 45.23
N ASN A 4 63.28 49.86 44.15
CA ASN A 4 62.35 50.24 43.06
C ASN A 4 61.84 48.97 42.34
N ILE A 5 60.96 48.26 43.03
CA ILE A 5 60.10 47.19 42.39
C ILE A 5 58.69 47.55 42.82
N LEU A 6 58.02 48.32 42.01
CA LEU A 6 56.54 48.48 42.07
C LEU A 6 56.07 49.44 40.96
N ARG A 7 55.86 48.94 39.75
CA ARG A 7 54.95 49.56 38.76
C ARG A 7 54.92 48.77 37.42
N TRP A 8 54.42 47.58 37.48
CA TRP A 8 54.02 46.92 36.24
C TRP A 8 52.86 45.89 36.45
N VAL A 9 51.78 46.29 37.08
CA VAL A 9 50.55 45.46 37.11
C VAL A 9 49.38 46.42 37.08
N GLN A 10 49.05 46.92 35.92
CA GLN A 10 47.71 47.41 35.62
C GLN A 10 47.63 47.89 34.16
N ARG A 11 47.46 47.00 33.20
CA ARG A 11 46.84 47.23 31.90
C ARG A 11 46.78 45.91 31.13
N GLY A 12 45.97 44.97 31.60
CA GLY A 12 45.60 43.79 30.85
C GLY A 12 44.07 43.83 30.66
N GLY A 13 43.62 44.48 29.60
CA GLY A 13 42.21 44.54 29.26
C GLY A 13 41.68 43.17 28.79
N TYR A 14 41.19 42.37 29.73
CA TYR A 14 40.48 41.13 29.47
C TYR A 14 38.99 41.40 29.21
N GLY A 15 38.68 42.20 28.20
CA GLY A 15 37.28 42.60 27.94
C GLY A 15 36.71 42.31 26.56
N ARG A 16 37.44 41.60 25.66
CA ARG A 16 36.92 41.45 24.26
C ARG A 16 36.80 40.05 23.66
N PRO A 17 37.34 38.94 24.17
CA PRO A 17 37.07 37.64 23.53
C PRO A 17 35.74 37.02 23.94
N VAL A 18 35.23 37.23 25.17
CA VAL A 18 34.01 36.54 25.67
C VAL A 18 32.75 36.93 24.89
N ALA A 19 32.65 38.19 24.50
CA ALA A 19 31.46 38.66 23.71
C ALA A 19 31.40 38.10 22.28
N ARG A 20 32.57 37.76 21.69
CA ARG A 20 32.62 37.14 20.34
C ARG A 20 32.23 35.65 20.39
N PHE A 21 32.65 34.92 21.40
CA PHE A 21 32.29 33.53 21.61
C PHE A 21 30.82 33.37 21.96
N ALA A 22 30.24 34.24 22.77
CA ALA A 22 28.80 34.24 23.08
C ALA A 22 27.95 34.51 21.84
N ARG A 23 28.34 35.40 20.94
CA ARG A 23 27.62 35.66 19.68
C ARG A 23 27.74 34.48 18.71
N LEU A 24 28.90 33.81 18.64
CA LEU A 24 29.09 32.65 17.78
C LEU A 24 28.24 31.45 18.27
N ALA A 25 28.22 31.21 19.58
CA ALA A 25 27.41 30.16 20.19
C ALA A 25 25.91 30.37 19.96
N LEU A 26 25.42 31.62 20.04
CA LEU A 26 24.04 31.95 19.79
C LEU A 26 23.63 31.74 18.33
N VAL A 27 24.48 32.08 17.37
CA VAL A 27 24.23 31.88 15.93
C VAL A 27 24.25 30.39 15.59
N VAL A 28 25.17 29.60 16.15
CA VAL A 28 25.23 28.16 15.93
C VAL A 28 23.97 27.47 16.52
N SER A 29 23.56 27.85 17.73
CA SER A 29 22.30 27.32 18.33
C SER A 29 21.07 27.67 17.53
N PHE A 30 21.01 28.89 16.95
CA PHE A 30 19.87 29.30 16.12
C PHE A 30 19.87 28.57 14.76
N ILE A 31 21.01 28.32 14.15
CA ILE A 31 21.13 27.53 12.92
C ILE A 31 20.77 26.07 13.20
N CYS A 32 21.22 25.48 14.30
CA CYS A 32 20.83 24.11 14.68
C CYS A 32 19.32 23.98 14.94
N SER A 33 18.69 24.99 15.55
CA SER A 33 17.23 24.96 15.75
C SER A 33 16.43 25.17 14.45
N LEU A 34 16.97 25.95 13.49
CA LEU A 34 16.35 26.09 12.16
C LEU A 34 16.50 24.82 11.31
N LEU A 35 17.61 24.08 11.46
CA LEU A 35 17.81 22.80 10.78
C LEU A 35 16.98 21.67 11.40
N ALA A 36 16.70 21.74 12.69
CA ALA A 36 15.81 20.78 13.37
C ALA A 36 14.31 21.01 13.03
N ALA A 37 13.95 22.26 12.65
CA ALA A 37 12.54 22.59 12.33
C ALA A 37 12.08 22.18 10.93
N SER A 38 12.94 21.62 10.10
CA SER A 38 12.62 21.20 8.72
C SER A 38 12.69 19.69 8.49
N ALA A 39 12.70 18.88 9.53
CA ALA A 39 12.35 17.47 9.39
C ALA A 39 10.83 17.45 9.08
N SER A 40 10.48 17.54 7.80
CA SER A 40 9.12 17.22 7.36
C SER A 40 8.79 15.84 7.96
N ALA A 41 7.72 15.76 8.73
CA ALA A 41 7.23 14.46 9.16
C ALA A 41 7.12 13.58 7.91
N ALA A 42 7.63 12.37 7.99
CA ALA A 42 7.49 11.45 6.88
C ALA A 42 6.00 11.30 6.55
N PRO A 43 5.65 11.22 5.26
CA PRO A 43 4.25 11.10 4.90
C PRO A 43 3.70 9.77 5.44
N ASN A 44 2.56 9.84 6.10
CA ASN A 44 1.79 8.68 6.49
C ASN A 44 0.89 8.24 5.33
N VAL A 45 0.61 6.96 5.26
CA VAL A 45 -0.40 6.40 4.37
C VAL A 45 -1.47 5.69 5.18
N TYR A 46 -2.72 5.77 4.75
CA TYR A 46 -3.79 4.94 5.29
C TYR A 46 -3.67 3.55 4.72
N VAL A 47 -3.93 2.55 5.55
CA VAL A 47 -3.87 1.14 5.16
C VAL A 47 -5.03 0.35 5.74
N VAL A 48 -5.37 -0.75 5.06
CA VAL A 48 -6.24 -1.81 5.60
C VAL A 48 -5.49 -3.13 5.56
N THR A 49 -5.71 -3.96 6.57
CA THR A 49 -5.00 -5.23 6.76
C THR A 49 -5.90 -6.43 6.50
N LEU A 50 -5.32 -7.60 6.30
CA LEU A 50 -6.06 -8.87 6.21
C LEU A 50 -6.95 -9.13 7.44
N SER A 51 -6.51 -8.68 8.62
CA SER A 51 -7.29 -8.76 9.86
C SER A 51 -8.38 -7.69 9.94
N GLN A 52 -8.65 -6.96 8.84
CA GLN A 52 -9.67 -5.93 8.72
C GLN A 52 -9.41 -4.69 9.61
N GLN A 53 -8.19 -4.53 10.09
CA GLN A 53 -7.80 -3.35 10.85
C GLN A 53 -7.46 -2.19 9.91
N PHE A 54 -8.13 -1.06 10.09
CA PHE A 54 -7.78 0.22 9.48
C PHE A 54 -6.71 0.93 10.31
N GLY A 55 -5.82 1.67 9.66
CA GLY A 55 -4.76 2.40 10.36
C GLY A 55 -3.90 3.24 9.43
N THR A 56 -2.78 3.71 9.96
CA THR A 56 -1.74 4.41 9.19
C THR A 56 -0.38 3.75 9.31
N VAL A 57 0.44 3.89 8.27
CA VAL A 57 1.85 3.51 8.30
C VAL A 57 2.70 4.74 7.99
N ASP A 58 3.70 5.00 8.83
CA ASP A 58 4.74 6.00 8.58
C ASP A 58 5.73 5.45 7.55
N LEU A 59 5.88 6.15 6.42
CA LEU A 59 6.69 5.67 5.29
C LEU A 59 8.21 5.78 5.52
N ALA A 60 8.67 6.41 6.61
CA ALA A 60 10.10 6.41 6.94
C ALA A 60 10.48 5.29 7.88
N THR A 61 9.57 4.89 8.77
CA THR A 61 9.87 3.99 9.89
C THR A 61 9.16 2.65 9.81
N GLY A 62 8.11 2.53 8.99
CA GLY A 62 7.24 1.36 8.94
C GLY A 62 6.30 1.27 10.15
N GLN A 63 6.23 2.29 11.00
CA GLN A 63 5.38 2.23 12.19
C GLN A 63 3.90 2.20 11.79
N PHE A 64 3.21 1.13 12.17
CA PHE A 64 1.77 0.99 12.04
C PHE A 64 1.07 1.55 13.28
N THR A 65 0.04 2.35 13.03
CA THR A 65 -0.83 2.90 14.07
C THR A 65 -2.28 2.55 13.75
N PRO A 66 -2.93 1.65 14.50
CA PRO A 66 -4.32 1.29 14.27
C PRO A 66 -5.25 2.47 14.56
N ILE A 67 -6.34 2.57 13.79
CA ILE A 67 -7.42 3.55 13.96
C ILE A 67 -8.73 2.78 14.12
N GLY A 68 -9.46 3.07 15.20
CA GLY A 68 -10.73 2.39 15.48
C GLY A 68 -10.59 0.89 15.77
N SER A 69 -11.69 0.19 15.64
CA SER A 69 -11.77 -1.27 15.74
C SER A 69 -11.71 -1.90 14.34
N PRO A 70 -11.35 -3.20 14.24
CA PRO A 70 -11.48 -3.93 12.98
C PRO A 70 -12.88 -3.81 12.39
N THR A 71 -12.97 -3.65 11.08
CA THR A 71 -14.24 -3.45 10.38
C THR A 71 -14.99 -4.78 10.22
N PRO A 72 -16.33 -4.78 10.31
CA PRO A 72 -17.09 -6.04 10.27
C PRO A 72 -17.21 -6.64 8.86
N ASP A 73 -17.11 -5.80 7.82
CA ASP A 73 -17.41 -6.20 6.44
C ASP A 73 -16.15 -6.42 5.58
N GLY A 74 -14.97 -6.34 6.18
CA GLY A 74 -13.72 -6.36 5.43
C GLY A 74 -13.60 -5.19 4.46
N MET A 75 -12.41 -4.84 4.09
CA MET A 75 -12.15 -3.77 3.14
C MET A 75 -11.15 -4.25 2.09
N SER A 76 -11.36 -3.81 0.85
CA SER A 76 -10.38 -3.91 -0.22
C SER A 76 -9.44 -2.70 -0.21
N ASN A 77 -8.92 -2.33 -1.38
CA ASN A 77 -8.06 -1.17 -1.53
C ASN A 77 -8.74 0.16 -1.10
N LEU A 78 -7.93 1.15 -0.81
CA LEU A 78 -8.36 2.47 -0.38
C LEU A 78 -8.17 3.49 -1.51
N VAL A 79 -9.17 4.31 -1.76
CA VAL A 79 -9.08 5.39 -2.76
C VAL A 79 -9.65 6.70 -2.24
N TRP A 80 -9.00 7.82 -2.56
CA TRP A 80 -9.56 9.13 -2.33
C TRP A 80 -10.49 9.54 -3.48
N TRP A 81 -11.76 9.78 -3.17
CA TRP A 81 -12.78 10.25 -4.10
C TRP A 81 -13.48 11.50 -3.57
N ASN A 82 -13.35 12.63 -4.28
CA ASN A 82 -14.00 13.90 -3.93
C ASN A 82 -13.90 14.27 -2.44
N GLY A 83 -12.73 14.05 -1.84
CA GLY A 83 -12.49 14.39 -0.46
C GLY A 83 -12.90 13.34 0.57
N SER A 84 -13.49 12.24 0.13
CA SER A 84 -13.82 11.08 0.97
C SER A 84 -12.85 9.94 0.72
N LEU A 85 -12.50 9.21 1.77
CA LEU A 85 -11.78 7.95 1.65
C LEU A 85 -12.81 6.84 1.42
N LEU A 86 -12.66 6.12 0.32
CA LEU A 86 -13.54 5.03 -0.08
C LEU A 86 -12.80 3.71 -0.06
N SER A 87 -13.55 2.67 0.16
CA SER A 87 -13.19 1.27 -0.04
C SER A 87 -14.40 0.51 -0.59
N MET A 88 -14.22 -0.78 -0.76
CA MET A 88 -15.31 -1.70 -1.04
C MET A 88 -15.33 -2.76 0.05
N ALA A 89 -16.52 -3.05 0.58
CA ALA A 89 -16.73 -4.16 1.49
C ALA A 89 -16.54 -5.48 0.75
N THR A 90 -15.71 -6.37 1.28
CA THR A 90 -15.35 -7.63 0.62
C THR A 90 -16.01 -8.84 1.28
N THR A 91 -16.49 -8.70 2.51
CA THR A 91 -17.11 -9.79 3.29
C THR A 91 -18.41 -9.31 3.94
N GLY A 92 -19.07 -10.19 4.67
CA GLY A 92 -20.27 -9.85 5.44
C GLY A 92 -21.52 -9.59 4.59
N ALA A 93 -22.46 -8.91 5.20
CA ALA A 93 -23.76 -8.61 4.58
C ALA A 93 -23.69 -7.56 3.47
N ASN A 94 -22.64 -6.72 3.50
CA ASN A 94 -22.43 -5.63 2.57
C ASN A 94 -21.37 -5.93 1.51
N ALA A 95 -20.97 -7.19 1.34
CA ALA A 95 -19.99 -7.56 0.31
C ALA A 95 -20.37 -7.03 -1.07
N GLY A 96 -19.41 -6.37 -1.75
CA GLY A 96 -19.63 -5.71 -3.04
C GLY A 96 -20.28 -4.32 -2.95
N TYR A 97 -20.37 -3.75 -1.75
CA TYR A 97 -20.84 -2.36 -1.57
C TYR A 97 -19.67 -1.39 -1.52
N LEU A 98 -19.86 -0.22 -2.11
CA LEU A 98 -18.99 0.92 -1.82
C LEU A 98 -19.22 1.38 -0.39
N VAL A 99 -18.15 1.59 0.33
CA VAL A 99 -18.15 2.12 1.69
C VAL A 99 -17.29 3.38 1.77
N LYS A 100 -17.70 4.31 2.62
CA LYS A 100 -16.92 5.49 2.99
C LYS A 100 -16.32 5.25 4.36
N ILE A 101 -15.05 5.58 4.52
CA ILE A 101 -14.31 5.44 5.78
C ILE A 101 -14.06 6.82 6.35
N ASP A 102 -14.31 7.00 7.62
CA ASP A 102 -13.84 8.17 8.36
C ASP A 102 -12.36 7.98 8.71
N PRO A 103 -11.46 8.79 8.14
CA PRO A 103 -10.03 8.61 8.36
C PRO A 103 -9.57 8.89 9.81
N ALA A 104 -10.40 9.53 10.63
CA ALA A 104 -10.08 9.84 12.03
C ALA A 104 -10.49 8.71 12.98
N THR A 105 -11.58 7.99 12.67
CA THR A 105 -12.16 6.97 13.56
C THR A 105 -12.13 5.56 13.01
N GLY A 106 -11.95 5.41 11.68
CA GLY A 106 -12.06 4.13 10.98
C GLY A 106 -13.51 3.68 10.76
N ASP A 107 -14.50 4.48 11.16
CA ASP A 107 -15.90 4.13 11.01
C ASP A 107 -16.31 4.02 9.56
N GLU A 108 -17.04 2.97 9.23
CA GLU A 108 -17.58 2.72 7.91
C GLU A 108 -19.00 3.29 7.77
N THR A 109 -19.26 3.86 6.61
CA THR A 109 -20.60 4.21 6.15
C THR A 109 -20.87 3.50 4.84
N VAL A 110 -21.82 2.56 4.85
CA VAL A 110 -22.26 1.84 3.65
C VAL A 110 -22.97 2.81 2.72
N LEU A 111 -22.52 2.87 1.47
CA LEU A 111 -23.07 3.79 0.47
C LEU A 111 -24.10 3.08 -0.43
N ARG A 112 -23.65 2.14 -1.24
CA ARG A 112 -24.51 1.46 -2.24
C ARG A 112 -23.83 0.20 -2.77
N PRO A 113 -24.61 -0.78 -3.27
CA PRO A 113 -24.03 -1.93 -3.95
C PRO A 113 -23.42 -1.51 -5.29
N ILE A 114 -22.36 -2.20 -5.69
CA ILE A 114 -21.87 -2.18 -7.06
C ILE A 114 -22.67 -3.22 -7.83
N THR A 115 -23.29 -2.80 -8.94
CA THR A 115 -24.21 -3.67 -9.70
C THR A 115 -23.79 -3.76 -11.15
N HIS A 116 -23.80 -4.96 -11.72
CA HIS A 116 -23.67 -5.19 -13.15
C HIS A 116 -24.94 -5.80 -13.70
N ASN A 117 -25.50 -5.21 -14.78
CA ASN A 117 -26.79 -5.62 -15.34
C ASN A 117 -27.93 -5.65 -14.30
N GLY A 118 -27.91 -4.71 -13.34
CA GLY A 118 -28.89 -4.61 -12.27
C GLY A 118 -28.76 -5.67 -11.16
N GLN A 119 -27.74 -6.51 -11.19
CA GLN A 119 -27.45 -7.49 -10.14
C GLN A 119 -26.21 -7.05 -9.34
N PRO A 120 -26.23 -7.15 -8.01
CA PRO A 120 -25.04 -6.90 -7.20
C PRO A 120 -23.88 -7.80 -7.63
N LEU A 121 -22.67 -7.25 -7.73
CA LEU A 121 -21.46 -8.06 -7.90
C LEU A 121 -21.19 -8.94 -6.69
N GLY A 122 -21.62 -8.49 -5.50
CA GLY A 122 -21.54 -9.26 -4.27
C GLY A 122 -20.11 -9.65 -3.93
N PHE A 123 -19.92 -10.87 -3.46
CA PHE A 123 -18.59 -11.42 -3.14
C PHE A 123 -17.64 -11.57 -4.34
N ASN A 124 -18.14 -11.39 -5.55
CA ASN A 124 -17.28 -11.44 -6.73
C ASN A 124 -16.51 -10.14 -6.97
N ALA A 125 -16.96 -9.01 -6.42
CA ALA A 125 -16.22 -7.77 -6.48
C ALA A 125 -15.06 -7.82 -5.47
N PHE A 126 -13.85 -7.58 -5.93
CA PHE A 126 -12.67 -7.81 -5.11
C PHE A 126 -11.89 -6.53 -4.79
N ASP A 127 -11.63 -5.67 -5.78
CA ASP A 127 -10.78 -4.53 -5.55
C ASP A 127 -11.26 -3.25 -6.21
N LEU A 128 -10.81 -2.10 -5.68
CA LEU A 128 -11.25 -0.77 -6.06
C LEU A 128 -10.05 0.11 -6.40
N ALA A 129 -10.09 0.78 -7.55
CA ALA A 129 -9.09 1.77 -7.94
C ALA A 129 -9.73 3.04 -8.52
N LYS A 130 -8.92 4.10 -8.59
CA LYS A 130 -9.31 5.38 -9.21
C LYS A 130 -8.28 5.84 -10.21
N VAL A 131 -8.75 6.20 -11.42
CA VAL A 131 -7.93 6.82 -12.47
C VAL A 131 -8.69 7.98 -13.10
N HIS A 132 -8.05 9.16 -13.23
CA HIS A 132 -8.60 10.37 -13.87
C HIS A 132 -9.98 10.83 -13.38
N GLY A 133 -10.41 10.39 -12.21
CA GLY A 133 -11.73 10.72 -11.71
C GLY A 133 -12.78 9.63 -11.95
N ASP A 134 -12.41 8.52 -12.55
CA ASP A 134 -13.26 7.34 -12.71
C ASP A 134 -12.89 6.25 -11.70
N LEU A 135 -13.88 5.52 -11.23
CA LEU A 135 -13.69 4.35 -10.36
C LEU A 135 -13.70 3.08 -11.20
N TYR A 136 -12.86 2.14 -10.79
CA TYR A 136 -12.73 0.82 -11.40
C TYR A 136 -12.76 -0.25 -10.33
N VAL A 137 -13.34 -1.39 -10.65
CA VAL A 137 -13.33 -2.60 -9.81
C VAL A 137 -12.95 -3.80 -10.64
N THR A 138 -12.33 -4.77 -9.99
CA THR A 138 -12.12 -6.12 -10.53
C THR A 138 -13.02 -7.11 -9.83
N ASP A 139 -13.25 -8.25 -10.48
CA ASP A 139 -13.88 -9.41 -9.86
C ASP A 139 -12.91 -10.61 -9.83
N PHE A 140 -13.27 -11.66 -9.09
CA PHE A 140 -12.45 -12.88 -9.00
C PHE A 140 -12.24 -13.62 -10.32
N SER A 141 -12.94 -13.22 -11.38
CA SER A 141 -12.73 -13.74 -12.73
C SER A 141 -11.81 -12.82 -13.56
N ASN A 142 -11.17 -11.84 -12.90
CA ASN A 142 -10.30 -10.83 -13.53
C ASN A 142 -11.02 -9.95 -14.57
N ASN A 143 -12.33 -9.79 -14.45
CA ASN A 143 -13.04 -8.80 -15.24
C ASN A 143 -12.82 -7.41 -14.65
N LEU A 144 -12.61 -6.42 -15.52
CA LEU A 144 -12.51 -5.02 -15.16
C LEU A 144 -13.82 -4.31 -15.46
N TYR A 145 -14.28 -3.51 -14.50
CA TYR A 145 -15.48 -2.67 -14.65
C TYR A 145 -15.16 -1.23 -14.32
N SER A 146 -15.73 -0.28 -15.08
CA SER A 146 -15.86 1.11 -14.64
C SER A 146 -17.13 1.27 -13.82
N VAL A 147 -17.08 2.05 -12.73
CA VAL A 147 -18.20 2.21 -11.80
C VAL A 147 -18.69 3.66 -11.80
N ASP A 148 -19.97 3.84 -12.09
CA ASP A 148 -20.64 5.11 -11.83
C ASP A 148 -20.84 5.29 -10.32
N PHE A 149 -20.11 6.23 -9.73
CA PHE A 149 -20.19 6.49 -8.30
C PHE A 149 -21.61 6.88 -7.86
N ALA A 150 -22.39 7.58 -8.69
CA ALA A 150 -23.71 8.08 -8.29
C ALA A 150 -24.76 6.97 -8.16
N THR A 151 -24.65 5.92 -8.98
CA THR A 151 -25.62 4.84 -9.04
C THR A 151 -25.09 3.50 -8.54
N GLY A 152 -23.77 3.31 -8.51
CA GLY A 152 -23.12 2.01 -8.30
C GLY A 152 -23.14 1.11 -9.53
N ALA A 153 -23.64 1.58 -10.67
CA ALA A 153 -23.70 0.78 -11.90
C ALA A 153 -22.28 0.53 -12.43
N ALA A 154 -21.96 -0.73 -12.67
CA ALA A 154 -20.69 -1.20 -13.20
C ALA A 154 -20.83 -1.60 -14.67
N GLY A 155 -20.06 -0.93 -15.54
CA GLY A 155 -19.97 -1.24 -16.96
C GLY A 155 -18.66 -1.99 -17.25
N PRO A 156 -18.67 -3.10 -18.04
CA PRO A 156 -17.45 -3.82 -18.35
C PRO A 156 -16.50 -2.95 -19.19
N VAL A 157 -15.22 -3.01 -18.86
CA VAL A 157 -14.16 -2.37 -19.65
C VAL A 157 -13.54 -3.41 -20.57
N GLY A 158 -13.46 -3.09 -21.87
CA GLY A 158 -12.96 -4.01 -22.87
C GLY A 158 -14.06 -4.82 -23.55
N HIS A 159 -13.75 -6.03 -24.03
CA HIS A 159 -14.71 -6.86 -24.73
C HIS A 159 -15.68 -7.51 -23.75
N SER A 160 -16.94 -7.59 -24.13
CA SER A 160 -18.02 -8.24 -23.35
C SER A 160 -17.63 -9.68 -22.97
N GLY A 161 -17.58 -9.96 -21.69
CA GLY A 161 -17.08 -11.24 -21.16
C GLY A 161 -15.55 -11.33 -21.12
N GLY A 162 -14.87 -10.20 -21.31
CA GLY A 162 -13.41 -10.14 -21.33
C GLY A 162 -12.83 -10.21 -19.94
N THR A 163 -12.08 -11.25 -19.72
CA THR A 163 -10.92 -11.17 -18.83
C THR A 163 -10.07 -10.01 -19.33
N THR A 164 -9.42 -9.28 -18.43
CA THR A 164 -8.47 -8.20 -18.77
C THR A 164 -7.33 -8.66 -19.70
N GLY A 165 -7.35 -9.92 -20.16
CA GLY A 165 -6.26 -10.53 -20.93
C GLY A 165 -5.04 -10.81 -20.09
N LEU A 166 -5.17 -10.75 -18.76
CA LEU A 166 -4.12 -11.13 -17.82
C LEU A 166 -3.71 -12.56 -18.10
N ARG A 167 -2.51 -12.72 -18.55
CA ARG A 167 -1.90 -14.03 -18.80
C ARG A 167 -0.62 -14.09 -17.99
N PRO A 168 -0.34 -15.26 -17.41
CA PRO A 168 0.94 -15.49 -16.78
C PRO A 168 2.08 -15.23 -17.77
N ASP A 169 3.25 -14.91 -17.23
CA ASP A 169 4.47 -14.87 -18.02
C ASP A 169 4.66 -16.24 -18.69
N PRO A 170 4.73 -16.32 -20.04
CA PRO A 170 4.90 -17.58 -20.75
C PRO A 170 6.21 -18.29 -20.43
N ASN A 171 7.15 -17.62 -19.76
CA ASN A 171 8.43 -18.19 -19.35
C ASN A 171 8.39 -18.84 -17.96
N VAL A 172 7.30 -18.67 -17.20
CA VAL A 172 7.12 -19.32 -15.90
C VAL A 172 6.32 -20.60 -16.10
N PRO A 173 6.82 -21.76 -15.65
CA PRO A 173 6.08 -23.02 -15.76
C PRO A 173 4.87 -23.00 -14.84
N PHE A 174 3.66 -22.84 -15.41
CA PHE A 174 2.40 -22.94 -14.69
C PHE A 174 1.89 -24.36 -14.68
N THR A 175 1.39 -24.79 -13.54
CA THR A 175 0.49 -25.93 -13.46
C THR A 175 -0.93 -25.46 -13.70
N PHE A 176 -1.48 -25.86 -14.83
CA PHE A 176 -2.88 -25.66 -15.12
C PHE A 176 -3.73 -26.62 -14.29
N ASN A 177 -4.93 -26.18 -13.92
CA ASN A 177 -5.97 -27.07 -13.44
C ASN A 177 -6.28 -28.12 -14.51
N SER A 178 -6.91 -29.23 -14.13
CA SER A 178 -7.27 -30.32 -15.07
C SER A 178 -8.21 -29.87 -16.19
N ASP A 179 -8.87 -28.71 -16.03
CA ASP A 179 -9.75 -28.09 -17.04
C ASP A 179 -9.02 -27.05 -17.91
N GLY A 180 -7.69 -26.89 -17.74
CA GLY A 180 -6.88 -25.93 -18.49
C GLY A 180 -6.92 -24.50 -17.95
N THR A 181 -7.63 -24.24 -16.85
CA THR A 181 -7.62 -22.98 -16.14
C THR A 181 -6.47 -22.94 -15.15
N PHE A 182 -6.07 -21.77 -14.74
CA PHE A 182 -5.14 -21.60 -13.65
C PHE A 182 -5.68 -20.58 -12.67
N ASN A 183 -5.30 -20.73 -11.40
CA ASN A 183 -5.78 -19.84 -10.36
C ASN A 183 -4.86 -18.64 -10.26
N LEU A 184 -5.32 -17.48 -10.72
CA LEU A 184 -4.80 -16.18 -10.32
C LEU A 184 -5.62 -15.69 -9.15
N CYS A 185 -4.93 -15.26 -8.09
CA CYS A 185 -5.55 -14.44 -7.08
C CYS A 185 -5.17 -13.00 -7.39
N ASP A 186 -6.17 -12.15 -7.65
CA ASP A 186 -6.00 -10.71 -7.68
C ASP A 186 -5.68 -10.27 -6.25
N GLU A 187 -4.56 -9.58 -6.07
CA GLU A 187 -4.13 -9.11 -4.76
C GLU A 187 -4.31 -7.60 -4.62
N GLY A 188 -4.57 -6.90 -5.71
CA GLY A 188 -4.82 -5.48 -5.67
C GLY A 188 -4.90 -4.78 -7.02
N LEU A 189 -5.80 -3.79 -7.10
CA LEU A 189 -5.96 -2.88 -8.23
C LEU A 189 -5.61 -1.46 -7.80
N TYR A 190 -4.72 -0.78 -8.53
CA TYR A 190 -4.20 0.53 -8.15
C TYR A 190 -4.23 1.50 -9.32
N GLY A 191 -4.58 2.76 -9.05
CA GLY A 191 -4.60 3.83 -10.06
C GLY A 191 -3.47 4.83 -9.85
N PHE A 192 -2.57 4.99 -10.83
CA PHE A 192 -1.50 5.98 -10.81
C PHE A 192 -1.28 6.59 -12.19
N GLU A 193 -1.04 7.91 -12.23
CA GLU A 193 -0.62 8.64 -13.45
C GLU A 193 -1.43 8.27 -14.70
N GLY A 194 -2.75 8.11 -14.51
CA GLY A 194 -3.65 7.80 -15.61
C GLY A 194 -3.65 6.34 -16.07
N LYS A 195 -3.06 5.46 -15.31
CA LYS A 195 -2.97 4.03 -15.58
C LYS A 195 -3.53 3.23 -14.41
N LEU A 196 -4.01 2.05 -14.69
CA LEU A 196 -4.28 1.03 -13.70
C LEU A 196 -3.09 0.09 -13.60
N TYR A 197 -2.82 -0.37 -12.39
CA TYR A 197 -1.89 -1.45 -12.11
C TYR A 197 -2.62 -2.51 -11.32
N ALA A 198 -2.31 -3.76 -11.60
CA ALA A 198 -2.82 -4.89 -10.85
C ALA A 198 -1.65 -5.75 -10.36
N THR A 199 -1.75 -6.23 -9.15
CA THR A 199 -0.84 -7.22 -8.59
C THR A 199 -1.55 -8.56 -8.53
N PHE A 200 -0.86 -9.60 -8.93
CA PHE A 200 -1.39 -10.95 -8.92
C PHE A 200 -0.39 -11.87 -8.27
N ASP A 201 -0.93 -12.79 -7.53
CA ASP A 201 -0.20 -13.92 -7.03
C ASP A 201 -0.66 -15.19 -7.78
N SER A 202 0.29 -16.02 -8.18
CA SER A 202 0.00 -17.32 -8.73
C SER A 202 0.41 -18.40 -7.75
N TYR A 203 -0.45 -19.34 -7.46
CA TYR A 203 -0.11 -20.52 -6.69
C TYR A 203 -0.34 -21.77 -7.51
N ALA A 204 0.57 -22.72 -7.40
CA ALA A 204 0.36 -24.07 -7.91
C ALA A 204 -0.27 -24.93 -6.81
N ILE A 205 -1.15 -25.83 -7.23
CA ILE A 205 -1.66 -26.90 -6.37
C ILE A 205 -0.81 -28.13 -6.67
N ASP A 206 -0.20 -28.73 -5.67
CA ASP A 206 0.43 -30.04 -5.82
C ASP A 206 -0.67 -31.13 -5.84
N PRO A 207 -1.01 -31.68 -7.02
CA PRO A 207 -2.06 -32.67 -7.15
C PRO A 207 -1.64 -34.03 -6.59
N THR A 208 -0.35 -34.24 -6.24
CA THR A 208 0.15 -35.49 -5.70
C THR A 208 -0.12 -35.65 -4.21
N GLN A 209 -0.47 -34.54 -3.53
CA GLN A 209 -0.83 -34.50 -2.13
C GLN A 209 -2.33 -34.80 -1.94
N THR A 210 -2.69 -35.47 -0.84
CA THR A 210 -4.09 -35.72 -0.50
C THR A 210 -4.35 -35.26 0.94
N PRO A 211 -5.13 -34.15 1.17
CA PRO A 211 -5.70 -33.27 0.15
C PRO A 211 -4.65 -32.50 -0.66
N PRO A 212 -4.96 -32.05 -1.87
CA PRO A 212 -4.06 -31.21 -2.65
C PRO A 212 -3.61 -30.00 -1.83
N THR A 213 -2.30 -29.80 -1.68
CA THR A 213 -1.74 -28.68 -0.92
C THR A 213 -1.27 -27.60 -1.86
N ARG A 214 -1.38 -26.35 -1.43
CA ARG A 214 -0.75 -25.22 -2.13
C ARG A 214 0.78 -25.36 -2.00
N VAL A 215 1.46 -25.34 -3.11
CA VAL A 215 2.93 -25.36 -3.14
C VAL A 215 3.39 -23.92 -3.29
N HIS A 216 3.95 -23.37 -2.23
CA HIS A 216 4.43 -21.99 -2.19
C HIS A 216 5.66 -21.72 -3.09
N GLU A 217 6.32 -22.73 -3.61
CA GLU A 217 7.51 -22.61 -4.45
C GLU A 217 7.26 -21.91 -5.79
N TYR A 218 5.99 -21.62 -6.14
CA TYR A 218 5.59 -21.04 -7.42
C TYR A 218 4.86 -19.69 -7.28
N MET A 219 4.93 -19.05 -6.12
CA MET A 219 4.41 -17.70 -5.95
C MET A 219 5.34 -16.75 -6.69
N SER A 220 5.04 -16.48 -7.95
CA SER A 220 5.70 -15.43 -8.72
C SER A 220 4.76 -14.23 -8.70
N PRO A 221 5.02 -13.23 -7.85
CA PRO A 221 4.21 -12.05 -7.81
C PRO A 221 4.41 -11.23 -9.07
N TYR A 222 3.31 -10.89 -9.73
CA TYR A 222 3.31 -10.15 -10.98
C TYR A 222 2.73 -8.76 -10.80
N VAL A 223 3.33 -7.79 -11.48
CA VAL A 223 2.75 -6.46 -11.67
C VAL A 223 2.35 -6.30 -13.12
N TRP A 224 1.09 -5.94 -13.34
CA TRP A 224 0.53 -5.64 -14.65
C TRP A 224 0.11 -4.18 -14.74
N GLN A 225 0.26 -3.58 -15.90
CA GLN A 225 -0.33 -2.30 -16.25
C GLN A 225 -1.56 -2.55 -17.11
N ILE A 226 -2.67 -1.94 -16.76
CA ILE A 226 -3.95 -2.10 -17.49
C ILE A 226 -4.34 -0.75 -18.09
N ASP A 227 -4.67 -0.74 -19.38
CA ASP A 227 -5.28 0.45 -20.01
C ASP A 227 -6.74 0.58 -19.51
N PRO A 228 -7.09 1.65 -18.77
CA PRO A 228 -8.41 1.80 -18.19
C PRO A 228 -9.53 1.97 -19.22
N ARG A 229 -9.22 2.24 -20.49
CA ARG A 229 -10.22 2.39 -21.56
C ARG A 229 -10.52 1.10 -22.30
N THR A 230 -9.52 0.24 -22.43
CA THR A 230 -9.61 -0.97 -23.24
C THR A 230 -9.55 -2.25 -22.43
N GLY A 231 -9.15 -2.18 -21.16
CA GLY A 231 -8.90 -3.34 -20.31
C GLY A 231 -7.67 -4.16 -20.73
N ALA A 232 -6.91 -3.70 -21.73
CA ALA A 232 -5.72 -4.40 -22.19
C ALA A 232 -4.64 -4.37 -21.12
N ALA A 233 -4.19 -5.55 -20.73
CA ALA A 233 -3.14 -5.71 -19.73
C ALA A 233 -1.78 -5.93 -20.38
N THR A 234 -0.76 -5.28 -19.85
CA THR A 234 0.64 -5.42 -20.24
C THR A 234 1.45 -5.82 -19.02
N PHE A 235 2.19 -6.91 -19.12
CA PHE A 235 3.12 -7.34 -18.09
C PHE A 235 4.18 -6.25 -17.85
N VAL A 236 4.41 -5.91 -16.59
CA VAL A 236 5.44 -4.94 -16.19
C VAL A 236 6.66 -5.67 -15.66
N ALA A 237 6.50 -6.46 -14.62
CA ALA A 237 7.61 -7.13 -13.96
C ALA A 237 7.15 -8.19 -12.96
N ASN A 238 8.13 -9.03 -12.53
CA ASN A 238 8.03 -9.83 -11.32
C ASN A 238 8.63 -9.03 -10.16
N THR A 239 8.06 -9.18 -8.98
CA THR A 239 8.62 -8.72 -7.72
C THR A 239 9.23 -9.89 -6.94
N ASP A 240 10.08 -9.61 -5.96
CA ASP A 240 10.72 -10.66 -5.17
C ASP A 240 9.73 -11.34 -4.21
N TRP A 241 8.73 -10.57 -3.75
CA TRP A 241 7.68 -11.02 -2.84
C TRP A 241 6.31 -10.54 -3.32
N GLN A 242 5.27 -11.15 -2.75
CA GLN A 242 3.89 -10.76 -3.02
C GLN A 242 3.65 -9.30 -2.63
N VAL A 243 3.40 -8.46 -3.62
CA VAL A 243 3.00 -7.06 -3.41
C VAL A 243 1.49 -7.03 -3.21
N SER A 244 1.07 -6.82 -1.98
CA SER A 244 -0.33 -6.85 -1.56
C SER A 244 -0.98 -5.46 -1.54
N ALA A 245 -0.19 -4.38 -1.53
CA ALA A 245 -0.68 -3.01 -1.71
C ALA A 245 0.37 -2.09 -2.32
N ILE A 246 -0.05 -1.14 -3.15
CA ILE A 246 0.81 -0.11 -3.75
C ILE A 246 0.22 1.27 -3.47
N VAL A 247 1.08 2.24 -3.15
CA VAL A 247 0.69 3.64 -2.96
C VAL A 247 1.73 4.59 -3.54
N GLY A 248 1.27 5.61 -4.26
CA GLY A 248 2.12 6.69 -4.77
C GLY A 248 2.11 7.89 -3.83
N VAL A 249 3.29 8.33 -3.39
CA VAL A 249 3.46 9.51 -2.54
C VAL A 249 4.68 10.29 -3.00
N ASP A 250 4.51 11.59 -3.27
CA ASP A 250 5.58 12.50 -3.68
C ASP A 250 6.42 11.99 -4.88
N GLY A 251 5.76 11.41 -5.87
CA GLY A 251 6.40 10.88 -7.08
C GLY A 251 7.20 9.59 -6.87
N LYS A 252 7.06 8.96 -5.71
CA LYS A 252 7.64 7.65 -5.40
C LYS A 252 6.52 6.63 -5.23
N PHE A 253 6.82 5.39 -5.59
CA PHE A 253 5.95 4.27 -5.31
C PHE A 253 6.48 3.51 -4.10
N TYR A 254 5.58 3.31 -3.17
CA TYR A 254 5.78 2.41 -2.04
C TYR A 254 4.86 1.22 -2.22
N ALA A 255 5.30 0.09 -1.72
CA ALA A 255 4.50 -1.12 -1.73
C ALA A 255 4.61 -1.81 -0.36
N PHE A 256 3.62 -2.62 -0.08
CA PHE A 256 3.62 -3.52 1.07
C PHE A 256 3.76 -4.94 0.55
N GLU A 257 4.85 -5.58 0.93
CA GLU A 257 5.10 -6.98 0.60
C GLU A 257 4.64 -7.88 1.75
N ALA A 258 3.91 -8.93 1.41
CA ALA A 258 3.57 -9.98 2.36
C ALA A 258 4.69 -11.02 2.36
N VAL A 259 5.52 -11.00 3.40
CA VAL A 259 6.64 -11.93 3.55
C VAL A 259 6.18 -13.12 4.38
N PHE A 260 6.31 -14.30 3.81
CA PHE A 260 5.89 -15.54 4.44
C PHE A 260 6.93 -16.01 5.47
N ASP A 261 6.50 -16.13 6.74
CA ASP A 261 7.35 -16.55 7.86
C ASP A 261 7.20 -18.05 8.20
N GLY A 262 6.13 -18.67 7.74
CA GLY A 262 5.81 -20.05 8.04
C GLY A 262 4.33 -20.36 7.96
N PHE A 263 3.94 -21.47 8.53
CA PHE A 263 2.57 -21.94 8.53
C PHE A 263 2.13 -22.39 9.93
N ASP A 264 1.01 -21.85 10.41
CA ASP A 264 0.41 -22.31 11.64
C ASP A 264 -0.48 -23.53 11.37
N PHE A 265 0.05 -24.72 11.64
CA PHE A 265 -0.66 -25.97 11.42
C PHE A 265 -1.86 -26.18 12.36
N ASN A 266 -1.94 -25.47 13.48
CA ASN A 266 -3.08 -25.58 14.39
C ASN A 266 -4.32 -24.88 13.84
N TYR A 267 -4.12 -23.76 13.16
CA TYR A 267 -5.19 -22.95 12.57
C TYR A 267 -5.28 -23.09 11.06
N ASN A 268 -4.35 -23.83 10.43
CA ASN A 268 -4.27 -24.03 8.99
C ASN A 268 -4.18 -22.69 8.22
N VAL A 269 -3.36 -21.76 8.72
CA VAL A 269 -3.17 -20.43 8.12
C VAL A 269 -1.69 -20.11 7.91
N PRO A 270 -1.34 -19.39 6.84
CA PRO A 270 0.01 -18.88 6.67
C PRO A 270 0.31 -17.80 7.73
N ILE A 271 1.54 -17.81 8.24
CA ILE A 271 2.08 -16.74 9.07
C ILE A 271 2.87 -15.84 8.15
N ALA A 272 2.50 -14.57 8.12
CA ALA A 272 3.19 -13.59 7.31
C ALA A 272 3.28 -12.25 8.06
N HIS A 273 4.32 -11.47 7.72
CA HIS A 273 4.43 -10.10 8.15
C HIS A 273 4.43 -9.16 6.94
N ALA A 274 4.15 -7.88 7.16
CA ALA A 274 4.22 -6.87 6.13
C ALA A 274 5.59 -6.17 6.16
N GLU A 275 6.21 -6.05 4.99
CA GLU A 275 7.37 -5.19 4.77
C GLU A 275 6.97 -3.97 3.94
N LEU A 276 7.43 -2.80 4.36
CA LEU A 276 7.35 -1.58 3.57
C LEU A 276 8.57 -1.52 2.65
N VAL A 277 8.32 -1.40 1.35
CA VAL A 277 9.35 -1.30 0.32
C VAL A 277 9.12 -0.10 -0.59
N THR A 278 10.16 0.40 -1.25
CA THR A 278 10.00 1.22 -2.46
C THR A 278 9.94 0.31 -3.67
N LEU A 279 9.08 0.64 -4.63
CA LEU A 279 8.85 -0.13 -5.85
C LEU A 279 9.19 0.68 -7.09
N ASP A 280 10.04 0.17 -7.97
CA ASP A 280 10.22 0.68 -9.32
C ASP A 280 9.23 -0.02 -10.26
N LEU A 281 8.11 0.63 -10.58
CA LEU A 281 7.06 0.07 -11.45
C LEU A 281 7.55 -0.25 -12.87
N ARG A 282 8.73 0.24 -13.27
CA ARG A 282 9.29 -0.06 -14.59
C ARG A 282 10.04 -1.39 -14.62
N THR A 283 10.61 -1.80 -13.50
CA THR A 283 11.49 -2.97 -13.40
C THR A 283 10.99 -4.04 -12.44
N GLY A 284 9.96 -3.74 -11.64
CA GLY A 284 9.46 -4.58 -10.55
C GLY A 284 10.40 -4.66 -9.35
N LYS A 285 11.56 -3.99 -9.42
CA LYS A 285 12.52 -4.06 -8.30
C LYS A 285 11.99 -3.36 -7.07
N THR A 286 12.05 -4.08 -5.97
CA THR A 286 11.74 -3.56 -4.65
C THR A 286 13.00 -3.30 -3.84
N LYS A 287 12.89 -2.39 -2.89
CA LYS A 287 13.93 -2.14 -1.91
C LYS A 287 13.28 -1.89 -0.56
N LYS A 288 13.60 -2.75 0.39
CA LYS A 288 13.10 -2.65 1.76
C LYS A 288 13.42 -1.29 2.38
N VAL A 289 12.41 -0.69 2.98
CA VAL A 289 12.50 0.51 3.80
C VAL A 289 12.49 0.10 5.28
N ALA A 290 11.49 -0.68 5.69
CA ALA A 290 11.32 -1.13 7.07
C ALA A 290 10.37 -2.33 7.16
N ASP A 291 10.42 -3.04 8.29
CA ASP A 291 9.31 -3.90 8.71
C ASP A 291 8.13 -3.04 9.16
N VAL A 292 6.91 -3.49 8.91
CA VAL A 292 5.72 -2.81 9.45
C VAL A 292 5.47 -3.29 10.88
N LEU A 293 5.62 -2.38 11.84
CA LEU A 293 5.55 -2.72 13.27
C LEU A 293 4.61 -1.82 14.06
N PRO A 294 3.86 -2.35 15.06
CA PRO A 294 3.69 -3.80 15.32
C PRO A 294 3.10 -4.50 14.09
N ASN A 295 3.48 -5.77 13.89
CA ASN A 295 3.03 -6.53 12.72
C ASN A 295 1.48 -6.60 12.65
N PRO A 296 0.84 -5.96 11.67
CA PRO A 296 -0.61 -6.02 11.53
C PRO A 296 -1.08 -7.20 10.66
N GLY A 297 -0.15 -8.06 10.21
CA GLY A 297 -0.36 -8.98 9.10
C GLY A 297 -0.28 -8.31 7.73
N PRO A 298 -0.59 -9.03 6.65
CA PRO A 298 -0.60 -8.49 5.29
C PRO A 298 -1.51 -7.26 5.14
N ILE A 299 -1.07 -6.30 4.34
CA ILE A 299 -1.80 -5.06 4.04
C ILE A 299 -2.36 -5.17 2.63
N PHE A 300 -3.68 -5.09 2.49
CA PHE A 300 -4.36 -5.27 1.20
C PHE A 300 -4.76 -3.98 0.51
N GLY A 301 -4.74 -2.86 1.21
CA GLY A 301 -5.10 -1.60 0.60
C GLY A 301 -4.35 -0.44 1.21
N ALA A 302 -4.01 0.56 0.37
CA ALA A 302 -3.32 1.74 0.81
C ALA A 302 -3.77 3.00 0.05
N ALA A 303 -3.83 4.12 0.77
CA ALA A 303 -4.07 5.45 0.19
C ALA A 303 -3.14 6.48 0.82
N PRO A 304 -2.73 7.54 0.07
CA PRO A 304 -1.91 8.61 0.64
C PRO A 304 -2.57 9.25 1.86
N GLY A 305 -1.81 9.59 2.88
CA GLY A 305 -2.22 10.50 3.94
C GLY A 305 -2.47 11.90 3.39
N ARG A 306 -3.22 12.72 4.11
CA ARG A 306 -3.49 14.12 3.78
C ARG A 306 -2.91 15.05 4.83
#